data_c439908c8878c4d46c4a5107be26c29b
#
_entry.id   c439908c8878c4d46c4a5107be26c29b
#
_cell.length_a   1.000
_cell.length_b   1.000
_cell.length_c   1.000
_cell.angle_alpha   90.00
_cell.angle_beta   90.00
_cell.angle_gamma   90.00
#
_symmetry.space_group_name_H-M   'P 1'
#
loop_
_entity.id
_entity.type
_entity.pdbx_description
1 polymer ?
#
loop_
_entity_poly.entity_id
_entity_poly.type
_entity_poly.pdbx_seq_one_letter_code
_entity_poly.pdbx_strand_id
1 'polypeptide(L)'
;MHAVLKETQIIIWDEAPMQHHYCPEAIDHTLKYLFKEDEDIKDVPLFGSITVLFVSDFRQTLPVVPKSSRGQIVNASLPKSRLWRHIKVLHLIQNESDQFTQWLSKVGAGSDLTPEKSIKLPPNMHVPHNDVQTLIDTIYPGIDQGNMSDQFPG
;
A
#
# COMPACT_ATOMS: atom_id res chain seq x y z
N MET A 1 -22.10 9.11 -14.58
CA MET A 1 -21.18 9.17 -13.43
C MET A 1 -21.93 9.39 -12.10
N HIS A 2 -22.76 10.41 -11.96
CA HIS A 2 -23.53 10.67 -10.71
C HIS A 2 -24.40 9.49 -10.25
N ALA A 3 -25.08 8.80 -11.18
CA ALA A 3 -25.91 7.63 -10.85
C ALA A 3 -25.07 6.46 -10.26
N VAL A 4 -23.90 6.18 -10.84
CA VAL A 4 -22.99 5.15 -10.33
C VAL A 4 -22.50 5.47 -8.92
N LEU A 5 -22.14 6.70 -8.65
CA LEU A 5 -21.68 7.12 -7.33
C LEU A 5 -22.79 7.02 -6.28
N LYS A 6 -24.07 7.27 -6.65
CA LYS A 6 -25.21 7.11 -5.74
C LYS A 6 -25.44 5.66 -5.30
N GLU A 7 -25.07 4.70 -6.13
CA GLU A 7 -25.16 3.26 -5.83
C GLU A 7 -23.91 2.71 -5.14
N THR A 8 -22.83 3.50 -5.10
CA THR A 8 -21.56 3.08 -4.52
C THR A 8 -21.65 3.09 -2.98
N GLN A 9 -21.40 1.96 -2.37
CA GLN A 9 -21.39 1.81 -0.90
C GLN A 9 -19.99 1.89 -0.31
N ILE A 10 -18.99 1.47 -1.07
CA ILE A 10 -17.59 1.43 -0.62
C ILE A 10 -16.65 1.83 -1.75
N ILE A 11 -15.62 2.58 -1.41
CA ILE A 11 -14.47 2.88 -2.26
C ILE A 11 -13.24 2.24 -1.63
N ILE A 12 -12.59 1.35 -2.35
CA ILE A 12 -11.30 0.78 -1.94
C ILE A 12 -10.20 1.60 -2.60
N TRP A 13 -9.37 2.24 -1.79
CA TRP A 13 -8.26 3.07 -2.24
C TRP A 13 -6.96 2.38 -1.88
N ASP A 14 -6.38 1.75 -2.88
CA ASP A 14 -5.10 1.06 -2.74
C ASP A 14 -3.92 2.04 -2.81
N GLU A 15 -2.81 1.68 -2.16
CA GLU A 15 -1.57 2.46 -2.11
C GLU A 15 -1.76 3.94 -1.69
N ALA A 16 -2.69 4.19 -0.77
CA ALA A 16 -3.04 5.53 -0.30
C ALA A 16 -1.85 6.37 0.20
N PRO A 17 -0.82 5.85 0.88
CA PRO A 17 0.34 6.62 1.34
C PRO A 17 1.23 7.17 0.24
N MET A 18 1.18 6.61 -0.96
CA MET A 18 1.97 7.09 -2.09
C MET A 18 1.46 8.43 -2.64
N GLN A 19 0.25 8.80 -2.30
CA GLN A 19 -0.39 10.02 -2.80
C GLN A 19 -0.31 11.17 -1.80
N HIS A 20 -0.27 12.38 -2.34
CA HIS A 20 -0.36 13.59 -1.53
C HIS A 20 -1.72 13.65 -0.81
N HIS A 21 -1.73 14.02 0.47
CA HIS A 21 -2.96 14.06 1.27
C HIS A 21 -4.07 14.94 0.68
N TYR A 22 -3.74 15.87 -0.22
CA TYR A 22 -4.75 16.66 -0.93
C TYR A 22 -5.62 15.82 -1.89
N CYS A 23 -5.13 14.65 -2.35
CA CYS A 23 -5.92 13.80 -3.24
C CYS A 23 -7.19 13.29 -2.54
N PRO A 24 -7.12 12.61 -1.39
CA PRO A 24 -8.32 12.19 -0.67
C PRO A 24 -9.15 13.38 -0.17
N GLU A 25 -8.53 14.51 0.17
CA GLU A 25 -9.28 15.72 0.56
C GLU A 25 -10.09 16.31 -0.61
N ALA A 26 -9.53 16.29 -1.82
CA ALA A 26 -10.23 16.72 -3.02
C ALA A 26 -11.41 15.81 -3.36
N ILE A 27 -11.23 14.49 -3.22
CA ILE A 27 -12.31 13.52 -3.42
C ILE A 27 -13.40 13.70 -2.37
N ASP A 28 -13.05 13.86 -1.08
CA ASP A 28 -14.02 14.17 -0.02
C ASP A 28 -14.86 15.40 -0.37
N HIS A 29 -14.19 16.47 -0.77
CA HIS A 29 -14.87 17.71 -1.15
C HIS A 29 -15.78 17.51 -2.37
N THR A 30 -15.31 16.80 -3.38
CA THR A 30 -16.09 16.53 -4.60
C THR A 30 -17.32 15.70 -4.30
N LEU A 31 -17.17 14.63 -3.52
CA LEU A 31 -18.31 13.78 -3.15
C LEU A 31 -19.32 14.54 -2.30
N LYS A 32 -18.88 15.33 -1.33
CA LYS A 32 -19.77 16.20 -0.57
C LYS A 32 -20.54 17.15 -1.46
N TYR A 33 -19.88 17.75 -2.44
CA TYR A 33 -20.54 18.65 -3.38
C TYR A 33 -21.58 17.93 -4.25
N LEU A 34 -21.30 16.69 -4.66
CA LEU A 34 -22.21 15.90 -5.48
C LEU A 34 -23.42 15.37 -4.69
N PHE A 35 -23.24 15.10 -3.40
CA PHE A 35 -24.28 14.52 -2.57
C PHE A 35 -25.01 15.53 -1.68
N LYS A 36 -24.59 16.79 -1.69
CA LYS A 36 -25.39 17.83 -1.04
C LYS A 36 -26.74 17.95 -1.78
N GLU A 37 -27.79 17.93 -1.02
CA GLU A 37 -29.13 18.30 -1.50
C GLU A 37 -29.34 19.80 -1.24
N ASP A 38 -30.22 20.18 -0.35
CA ASP A 38 -30.41 21.59 0.06
C ASP A 38 -29.59 21.98 1.30
N GLU A 39 -28.61 21.15 1.70
CA GLU A 39 -27.77 21.35 2.87
C GLU A 39 -26.49 22.16 2.56
N ASP A 40 -25.94 22.82 3.58
CA ASP A 40 -24.58 23.37 3.48
C ASP A 40 -23.58 22.22 3.33
N ILE A 41 -22.61 22.39 2.45
CA ILE A 41 -21.55 21.38 2.19
C ILE A 41 -20.81 20.93 3.46
N LYS A 42 -20.85 21.76 4.52
CA LYS A 42 -20.22 21.45 5.81
C LYS A 42 -20.97 20.37 6.59
N ASP A 43 -22.27 20.26 6.38
CA ASP A 43 -23.14 19.34 7.08
C ASP A 43 -23.21 17.98 6.39
N VAL A 44 -22.73 17.89 5.15
CA VAL A 44 -22.62 16.61 4.44
C VAL A 44 -21.52 15.75 5.06
N PRO A 45 -21.81 14.47 5.37
CA PRO A 45 -20.83 13.55 5.92
C PRO A 45 -19.59 13.37 5.03
N LEU A 46 -18.50 12.90 5.63
CA LEU A 46 -17.26 12.61 4.89
C LEU A 46 -17.56 11.70 3.71
N PHE A 47 -16.91 12.00 2.59
CA PHE A 47 -17.05 11.30 1.32
C PHE A 47 -18.50 11.14 0.84
N GLY A 48 -19.39 12.08 1.23
CA GLY A 48 -20.81 11.98 0.87
C GLY A 48 -21.52 10.75 1.43
N SER A 49 -21.13 10.28 2.60
CA SER A 49 -21.60 9.05 3.27
C SER A 49 -21.09 7.74 2.65
N ILE A 50 -20.25 7.78 1.62
CA ILE A 50 -19.63 6.57 1.08
C ILE A 50 -18.51 6.12 2.04
N THR A 51 -18.49 4.82 2.35
CA THR A 51 -17.39 4.25 3.13
C THR A 51 -16.12 4.19 2.27
N VAL A 52 -15.01 4.75 2.78
CA VAL A 52 -13.70 4.69 2.09
C VAL A 52 -12.75 3.81 2.91
N LEU A 53 -12.22 2.77 2.26
CA LEU A 53 -11.22 1.88 2.80
C LEU A 53 -9.86 2.21 2.17
N PHE A 54 -8.96 2.82 2.94
CA PHE A 54 -7.58 3.01 2.54
C PHE A 54 -6.78 1.75 2.86
N VAL A 55 -6.28 1.10 1.81
CA VAL A 55 -5.47 -0.13 1.92
C VAL A 55 -4.03 0.23 1.61
N SER A 56 -3.11 -0.10 2.50
CA SER A 56 -1.70 0.11 2.24
C SER A 56 -0.79 -0.31 3.38
N ASP A 57 0.51 -0.39 3.08
CA ASP A 57 1.57 -0.43 4.07
C ASP A 57 2.23 0.96 4.22
N PHE A 58 1.93 1.64 5.32
CA PHE A 58 2.49 2.96 5.64
C PHE A 58 4.01 2.97 5.89
N ARG A 59 4.65 1.80 5.90
CA ARG A 59 6.11 1.67 6.06
C ARG A 59 6.87 1.71 4.73
N GLN A 60 6.17 1.53 3.60
CA GLN A 60 6.83 1.37 2.30
C GLN A 60 7.27 2.70 1.70
N THR A 61 6.35 3.59 1.41
CA THR A 61 6.66 4.81 0.65
C THR A 61 5.90 6.03 1.15
N LEU A 62 6.52 7.18 0.96
CA LEU A 62 5.91 8.49 1.16
C LEU A 62 5.56 9.11 -0.20
N PRO A 63 4.66 10.12 -0.23
CA PRO A 63 4.33 10.84 -1.45
C PRO A 63 5.58 11.41 -2.13
N VAL A 64 5.62 11.34 -3.45
CA VAL A 64 6.67 11.98 -4.24
C VAL A 64 6.28 13.44 -4.48
N VAL A 65 7.06 14.35 -3.88
CA VAL A 65 6.87 15.80 -4.08
C VAL A 65 8.15 16.35 -4.72
N PRO A 66 8.12 16.71 -6.02
CA PRO A 66 9.29 17.15 -6.75
C PRO A 66 10.00 18.33 -6.07
N LYS A 67 11.31 18.29 -6.00
CA LYS A 67 12.18 19.36 -5.46
C LYS A 67 11.89 19.74 -3.99
N SER A 68 11.25 18.87 -3.23
CA SER A 68 10.86 19.12 -1.84
C SER A 68 11.89 18.60 -0.85
N SER A 69 11.95 19.26 0.29
CA SER A 69 12.70 18.78 1.45
C SER A 69 12.00 17.60 2.11
N ARG A 70 12.75 16.82 2.92
CA ARG A 70 12.19 15.71 3.70
C ARG A 70 10.99 16.12 4.56
N GLY A 71 11.03 17.31 5.17
CA GLY A 71 9.92 17.83 5.97
C GLY A 71 8.65 18.07 5.15
N GLN A 72 8.80 18.60 3.93
CA GLN A 72 7.69 18.82 3.02
C GLN A 72 7.07 17.50 2.54
N ILE A 73 7.91 16.48 2.26
CA ILE A 73 7.43 15.14 1.89
C ILE A 73 6.62 14.51 3.04
N VAL A 74 7.12 14.60 4.28
CA VAL A 74 6.40 14.12 5.46
C VAL A 74 5.07 14.87 5.63
N ASN A 75 5.06 16.18 5.42
CA ASN A 75 3.84 16.99 5.50
C ASN A 75 2.83 16.65 4.38
N ALA A 76 3.28 16.14 3.25
CA ALA A 76 2.41 15.71 2.16
C ALA A 76 1.70 14.37 2.44
N SER A 77 2.12 13.63 3.46
CA SER A 77 1.60 12.30 3.75
C SER A 77 0.18 12.31 4.32
N LEU A 78 -0.56 11.23 4.12
CA LEU A 78 -1.95 11.06 4.55
C LEU A 78 -2.16 11.30 6.07
N PRO A 79 -1.27 10.90 7.00
CA PRO A 79 -1.40 11.24 8.42
C PRO A 79 -1.41 12.73 8.74
N LYS A 80 -1.00 13.59 7.82
CA LYS A 80 -1.04 15.05 7.95
C LYS A 80 -2.33 15.67 7.39
N SER A 81 -3.16 14.87 6.76
CA SER A 81 -4.48 15.30 6.30
C SER A 81 -5.41 15.64 7.47
N ARG A 82 -6.27 16.63 7.24
CA ARG A 82 -7.42 16.90 8.12
C ARG A 82 -8.38 15.71 8.26
N LEU A 83 -8.39 14.80 7.29
CA LEU A 83 -9.21 13.59 7.31
C LEU A 83 -8.70 12.57 8.32
N TRP A 84 -7.40 12.57 8.65
CA TRP A 84 -6.77 11.55 9.48
C TRP A 84 -7.46 11.33 10.82
N ARG A 85 -7.89 12.40 11.46
CA ARG A 85 -8.62 12.34 12.76
C ARG A 85 -9.94 11.56 12.69
N HIS A 86 -10.47 11.34 11.51
CA HIS A 86 -11.71 10.59 11.28
C HIS A 86 -11.47 9.16 10.78
N ILE A 87 -10.22 8.81 10.50
CA ILE A 87 -9.84 7.50 9.99
C ILE A 87 -9.63 6.55 11.16
N LYS A 88 -10.34 5.42 11.14
CA LYS A 88 -10.08 4.32 12.06
C LYS A 88 -8.98 3.44 11.47
N VAL A 89 -7.84 3.41 12.13
CA VAL A 89 -6.72 2.55 11.72
C VAL A 89 -6.97 1.13 12.21
N LEU A 90 -6.93 0.18 11.30
CA LEU A 90 -7.01 -1.25 11.56
C LEU A 90 -5.67 -1.88 11.18
N HIS A 91 -5.13 -2.71 12.07
CA HIS A 91 -3.90 -3.44 11.81
C HIS A 91 -4.22 -4.90 11.53
N LEU A 92 -3.65 -5.44 10.47
CA LEU A 92 -3.66 -6.87 10.22
C LEU A 92 -2.63 -7.51 11.17
N ILE A 93 -3.10 -8.10 12.24
CA ILE A 93 -2.25 -8.64 13.32
C ILE A 93 -2.05 -10.15 13.15
N GLN A 94 -3.03 -10.86 12.61
CA GLN A 94 -2.94 -12.29 12.35
C GLN A 94 -2.52 -12.52 10.90
N ASN A 95 -1.36 -13.15 10.77
CA ASN A 95 -0.91 -13.71 9.51
C ASN A 95 -0.88 -15.24 9.74
N GLU A 96 -1.62 -15.99 8.96
CA GLU A 96 -1.68 -17.47 9.08
C GLU A 96 -0.38 -18.15 8.68
N SER A 97 0.56 -17.41 8.11
CA SER A 97 1.81 -18.00 7.65
C SER A 97 2.98 -17.60 8.51
N ASP A 98 3.58 -18.56 9.04
CA ASP A 98 4.96 -19.01 8.95
C ASP A 98 6.08 -18.10 9.46
N GLN A 99 7.11 -18.80 9.92
CA GLN A 99 8.44 -18.29 10.24
C GLN A 99 8.99 -17.31 9.20
N PHE A 100 8.61 -17.46 7.91
CA PHE A 100 9.01 -16.57 6.82
C PHE A 100 8.40 -15.17 6.95
N THR A 101 7.13 -15.05 7.23
CA THR A 101 6.47 -13.74 7.43
C THR A 101 6.99 -13.02 8.66
N GLN A 102 7.26 -13.77 9.73
CA GLN A 102 7.89 -13.21 10.94
C GLN A 102 9.31 -12.71 10.63
N TRP A 103 10.07 -13.47 9.85
CA TRP A 103 11.38 -13.06 9.41
C TRP A 103 11.33 -11.79 8.53
N LEU A 104 10.44 -11.74 7.54
CA LEU A 104 10.23 -10.54 6.71
C LEU A 104 9.87 -9.30 7.56
N SER A 105 9.01 -9.48 8.55
CA SER A 105 8.63 -8.38 9.46
C SER A 105 9.81 -7.87 10.27
N LYS A 106 10.70 -8.74 10.72
CA LYS A 106 11.95 -8.38 11.42
C LYS A 106 12.92 -7.65 10.49
N VAL A 107 13.06 -8.14 9.26
CA VAL A 107 13.87 -7.48 8.23
C VAL A 107 13.34 -6.08 7.95
N GLY A 108 12.04 -5.94 7.72
CA GLY A 108 11.39 -4.65 7.47
C GLY A 108 11.49 -3.67 8.65
N ALA A 109 11.51 -4.18 9.88
CA ALA A 109 11.72 -3.39 11.09
C ALA A 109 13.20 -3.06 11.35
N GLY A 110 14.14 -3.65 10.59
CA GLY A 110 15.59 -3.50 10.82
C GLY A 110 16.09 -4.17 12.09
N SER A 111 15.31 -5.09 12.68
CA SER A 111 15.63 -5.72 13.97
C SER A 111 16.48 -6.98 13.85
N ASP A 112 16.64 -7.52 12.64
CA ASP A 112 17.37 -8.78 12.36
C ASP A 112 18.62 -8.54 11.48
N LEU A 113 19.23 -7.37 11.66
CA LEU A 113 20.48 -7.02 10.95
C LEU A 113 21.68 -7.57 11.69
N THR A 114 22.60 -8.16 10.92
CA THR A 114 23.94 -8.50 11.45
C THR A 114 24.70 -7.23 11.84
N PRO A 115 25.77 -7.32 12.64
CA PRO A 115 26.63 -6.17 12.97
C PRO A 115 27.15 -5.42 11.73
N GLU A 116 27.28 -6.13 10.61
CA GLU A 116 27.72 -5.58 9.31
C GLU A 116 26.54 -4.96 8.49
N LYS A 117 25.36 -4.83 9.09
CA LYS A 117 24.13 -4.35 8.46
C LYS A 117 23.66 -5.22 7.29
N SER A 118 23.99 -6.50 7.30
CA SER A 118 23.55 -7.50 6.34
C SER A 118 22.35 -8.27 6.89
N ILE A 119 21.56 -8.85 5.99
CA ILE A 119 20.40 -9.69 6.33
C ILE A 119 20.81 -11.15 6.20
N LYS A 120 20.53 -11.96 7.23
CA LYS A 120 20.74 -13.39 7.16
C LYS A 120 19.52 -14.06 6.53
N LEU A 121 19.71 -14.67 5.36
CA LEU A 121 18.64 -15.41 4.69
C LEU A 121 18.30 -16.71 5.44
N PRO A 122 17.01 -17.11 5.47
CA PRO A 122 16.62 -18.43 5.93
C PRO A 122 17.29 -19.54 5.12
N PRO A 123 17.61 -20.70 5.74
CA PRO A 123 18.34 -21.78 5.05
C PRO A 123 17.64 -22.30 3.79
N ASN A 124 16.31 -22.29 3.76
CA ASN A 124 15.49 -22.71 2.62
C ASN A 124 15.48 -21.72 1.45
N MET A 125 16.09 -20.55 1.62
CA MET A 125 16.25 -19.53 0.57
C MET A 125 17.67 -19.46 0.01
N HIS A 126 18.56 -20.32 0.48
CA HIS A 126 19.90 -20.42 -0.06
C HIS A 126 19.89 -21.21 -1.37
N VAL A 127 20.32 -20.59 -2.44
CA VAL A 127 20.56 -21.25 -3.71
C VAL A 127 21.99 -21.77 -3.71
N PRO A 128 22.21 -23.05 -4.06
CA PRO A 128 23.56 -23.60 -4.22
C PRO A 128 24.38 -22.78 -5.22
N HIS A 129 25.68 -22.69 -4.97
CA HIS A 129 26.67 -22.07 -5.88
C HIS A 129 26.67 -20.54 -6.02
N ASN A 130 25.80 -19.79 -5.37
CA ASN A 130 25.79 -18.32 -5.39
C ASN A 130 25.89 -17.68 -6.77
N ASP A 131 25.35 -18.34 -7.80
CA ASP A 131 25.32 -17.80 -9.16
C ASP A 131 23.89 -17.48 -9.60
N VAL A 132 23.78 -16.47 -10.48
CA VAL A 132 22.51 -15.95 -10.97
C VAL A 132 21.77 -16.99 -11.82
N GLN A 133 22.48 -17.82 -12.58
CA GLN A 133 21.85 -18.81 -13.43
C GLN A 133 21.15 -19.88 -12.61
N THR A 134 21.81 -20.41 -11.59
CA THR A 134 21.18 -21.37 -10.64
C THR A 134 19.96 -20.78 -9.94
N LEU A 135 19.98 -19.47 -9.61
CA LEU A 135 18.82 -18.77 -9.06
C LEU A 135 17.67 -18.74 -10.06
N ILE A 136 17.93 -18.37 -11.31
CA ILE A 136 16.93 -18.33 -12.38
C ILE A 136 16.32 -19.72 -12.60
N ASP A 137 17.15 -20.75 -12.72
CA ASP A 137 16.70 -22.13 -12.95
C ASP A 137 15.88 -22.69 -11.77
N THR A 138 16.17 -22.22 -10.56
CA THR A 138 15.43 -22.60 -9.35
C THR A 138 14.05 -21.93 -9.27
N ILE A 139 13.98 -20.64 -9.62
CA ILE A 139 12.74 -19.87 -9.54
C ILE A 139 11.85 -20.10 -10.76
N TYR A 140 12.45 -20.26 -11.93
CA TYR A 140 11.78 -20.43 -13.21
C TYR A 140 12.29 -21.67 -13.95
N PRO A 141 11.99 -22.87 -13.46
CA PRO A 141 12.47 -24.09 -14.11
C PRO A 141 11.95 -24.19 -15.55
N GLY A 142 12.88 -24.24 -16.50
CA GLY A 142 12.57 -24.40 -17.92
C GLY A 142 12.30 -23.09 -18.70
N ILE A 143 12.64 -21.93 -18.15
CA ILE A 143 12.47 -20.63 -18.85
C ILE A 143 13.21 -20.60 -20.19
N ASP A 144 14.38 -21.24 -20.29
CA ASP A 144 15.18 -21.32 -21.50
C ASP A 144 14.60 -22.27 -22.56
N GLN A 145 13.60 -23.09 -22.21
CA GLN A 145 12.96 -24.04 -23.12
C GLN A 145 11.72 -23.50 -23.83
N GLY A 146 11.43 -22.20 -23.70
CA GLY A 146 10.35 -21.53 -24.43
C GLY A 146 8.92 -21.88 -23.97
N ASN A 147 8.78 -22.54 -22.85
CA ASN A 147 7.49 -23.02 -22.32
C ASN A 147 6.85 -21.99 -21.36
N MET A 148 6.78 -20.72 -21.78
CA MET A 148 6.19 -19.66 -20.95
C MET A 148 4.64 -19.61 -20.96
N SER A 149 3.96 -20.40 -21.83
CA SER A 149 2.52 -20.28 -22.00
C SER A 149 1.68 -20.86 -20.86
N ASP A 150 2.21 -21.75 -20.03
CA ASP A 150 1.43 -22.50 -19.06
C ASP A 150 1.60 -22.05 -17.58
N GLN A 151 2.52 -21.13 -17.32
CA GLN A 151 2.82 -20.73 -15.93
C GLN A 151 2.16 -19.43 -15.46
N PHE A 152 1.55 -18.66 -16.34
CA PHE A 152 0.80 -17.46 -16.00
C PHE A 152 -0.62 -17.55 -16.58
N PRO A 153 -1.60 -18.11 -15.87
CA PRO A 153 -3.00 -17.97 -16.24
C PRO A 153 -3.37 -16.48 -16.14
N GLY A 154 -3.83 -15.89 -17.27
CA GLY A 154 -4.26 -14.52 -17.39
C GLY A 154 -5.54 -14.23 -16.61
#